data_a8a0f54bce6e07997bc1b771473f9421
#
_entry.id   a8a0f54bce6e07997bc1b771473f9421
#
_cell.length_a   1.000
_cell.length_b   1.000
_cell.length_c   1.000
_cell.angle_alpha   90.00
_cell.angle_beta   90.00
_cell.angle_gamma   90.00
#
_symmetry.space_group_name_H-M   'P 1'
#
loop_
_entity.id
_entity.type
_entity.pdbx_description
1 polymer ?
#
loop_
_entity_poly.entity_id
_entity_poly.type
_entity_poly.pdbx_seq_one_letter_code
_entity_poly.pdbx_strand_id
1 'polypeptide(L)'
;MRVLSYAAAAGLAAVFTITAAQAADISGAGATFPYPIYAKWADAYKKETGVGLNYQSIGSGGGIKQIEAATVTFGASDKPLSAEELNKFGLAQFPMVMGGIVPVVNLEGVKPGELVLDGPTLAKIFLGEITKWDDEAIKELNPNVKLPSQAIAVVHRSDGSGTTFNFTYYLSDVSADWKSKVGSDASVEWPTGIGAKGNEGVANNVANTKGSIGYVEYAYAKQNKMIYTNMVNKAGKTVAPTSKTFQAAAAGADWSSKPGFGVILANQPGDESWPMTAGTWILMYKQPKDTAVSAEALKFFAWAYKNGDKMAEELDYIPMPDKVVDDVQKMWSSDIKDSSGKPIFAMN
;
A
#
# COMPACT_ATOMS: atom_id res chain seq x y z
N MET A 1 -42.69 36.55 -73.35
CA MET A 1 -41.50 35.96 -72.80
C MET A 1 -41.64 35.99 -71.26
N ARG A 2 -41.85 34.83 -70.67
CA ARG A 2 -41.96 34.70 -69.23
C ARG A 2 -40.59 34.27 -68.66
N VAL A 3 -40.07 35.09 -67.72
CA VAL A 3 -38.82 34.74 -67.00
C VAL A 3 -39.23 34.06 -65.67
N LEU A 4 -38.85 32.78 -65.49
CA LEU A 4 -38.99 32.05 -64.23
C LEU A 4 -37.80 32.35 -63.36
N SER A 5 -38.02 32.90 -62.16
CA SER A 5 -37.03 33.06 -61.12
C SER A 5 -37.01 31.82 -60.21
N TYR A 6 -35.89 31.07 -60.14
CA TYR A 6 -35.68 30.00 -59.18
C TYR A 6 -35.05 30.62 -57.92
N ALA A 7 -35.75 30.51 -56.80
CA ALA A 7 -35.22 30.80 -55.49
C ALA A 7 -34.56 29.54 -54.92
N ALA A 8 -33.23 29.57 -54.76
CA ALA A 8 -32.50 28.49 -54.08
C ALA A 8 -32.52 28.72 -52.57
N ALA A 9 -33.18 27.82 -51.82
CA ALA A 9 -33.15 27.79 -50.35
C ALA A 9 -31.88 27.03 -49.93
N ALA A 10 -30.90 27.76 -49.39
CA ALA A 10 -29.72 27.14 -48.75
C ALA A 10 -30.05 26.79 -47.28
N GLY A 11 -30.28 25.51 -46.99
CA GLY A 11 -30.43 25.02 -45.62
C GLY A 11 -29.06 24.94 -44.91
N LEU A 12 -28.83 25.77 -43.89
CA LEU A 12 -27.69 25.65 -42.99
C LEU A 12 -27.94 24.46 -42.03
N ALA A 13 -27.31 23.37 -42.27
CA ALA A 13 -27.25 22.29 -41.27
C ALA A 13 -26.17 22.63 -40.22
N ALA A 14 -26.62 23.06 -39.03
CA ALA A 14 -25.74 23.25 -37.89
C ALA A 14 -25.29 21.86 -37.37
N VAL A 15 -24.06 21.49 -37.68
CA VAL A 15 -23.42 20.32 -37.08
C VAL A 15 -22.99 20.68 -35.66
N PHE A 16 -23.79 20.25 -34.66
CA PHE A 16 -23.35 20.27 -33.27
C PHE A 16 -22.30 19.22 -33.09
N THR A 17 -21.02 19.59 -33.11
CA THR A 17 -19.93 18.76 -32.61
C THR A 17 -20.05 18.73 -31.10
N ILE A 18 -20.59 17.63 -30.54
CA ILE A 18 -20.47 17.33 -29.13
C ILE A 18 -19.00 16.96 -28.91
N THR A 19 -18.18 17.93 -28.51
CA THR A 19 -16.88 17.65 -27.91
C THR A 19 -17.17 16.95 -26.59
N ALA A 20 -17.02 15.62 -26.55
CA ALA A 20 -16.92 14.91 -25.30
C ALA A 20 -15.75 15.55 -24.53
N ALA A 21 -16.07 16.26 -23.44
CA ALA A 21 -15.04 16.72 -22.53
C ALA A 21 -14.32 15.49 -22.01
N GLN A 22 -13.08 15.29 -22.43
CA GLN A 22 -12.26 14.21 -21.94
C GLN A 22 -12.06 14.47 -20.45
N ALA A 23 -12.55 13.57 -19.60
CA ALA A 23 -12.36 13.69 -18.16
C ALA A 23 -10.85 13.80 -17.91
N ALA A 24 -10.45 14.76 -17.09
CA ALA A 24 -9.04 14.92 -16.75
C ALA A 24 -8.56 13.67 -16.01
N ASP A 25 -7.39 13.19 -16.38
CA ASP A 25 -6.79 12.01 -15.71
C ASP A 25 -6.56 12.31 -14.23
N ILE A 26 -6.88 11.33 -13.39
CA ILE A 26 -6.65 11.40 -11.95
C ILE A 26 -5.15 11.26 -11.70
N SER A 27 -4.57 12.15 -10.88
CA SER A 27 -3.17 12.06 -10.48
C SER A 27 -3.03 11.62 -9.03
N GLY A 28 -2.18 10.63 -8.78
CA GLY A 28 -1.86 10.14 -7.44
C GLY A 28 -0.38 9.85 -7.27
N ALA A 29 0.09 9.88 -6.04
CA ALA A 29 1.47 9.52 -5.73
C ALA A 29 1.60 8.92 -4.33
N GLY A 30 2.56 8.04 -4.12
CA GLY A 30 2.87 7.57 -2.78
C GLY A 30 3.32 6.13 -2.69
N ALA A 31 2.75 5.42 -1.75
CA ALA A 31 3.13 4.09 -1.32
C ALA A 31 3.36 3.11 -2.47
N THR A 32 4.47 2.37 -2.40
CA THR A 32 4.76 1.29 -3.35
C THR A 32 4.08 -0.03 -2.96
N PHE A 33 3.70 -0.16 -1.70
CA PHE A 33 2.98 -1.31 -1.16
C PHE A 33 1.72 -1.67 -1.97
N PRO A 34 0.75 -0.74 -2.25
CA PRO A 34 -0.46 -1.05 -3.00
C PRO A 34 -0.28 -0.95 -4.52
N TYR A 35 0.89 -0.57 -5.04
CA TYR A 35 1.06 -0.30 -6.46
C TYR A 35 0.60 -1.43 -7.39
N PRO A 36 0.90 -2.72 -7.13
CA PRO A 36 0.42 -3.81 -7.97
C PRO A 36 -1.10 -3.83 -8.15
N ILE A 37 -1.85 -3.62 -7.07
CA ILE A 37 -3.32 -3.61 -7.15
C ILE A 37 -3.85 -2.29 -7.71
N TYR A 38 -3.24 -1.14 -7.38
CA TYR A 38 -3.66 0.15 -7.95
C TYR A 38 -3.48 0.18 -9.47
N ALA A 39 -2.40 -0.37 -9.99
CA ALA A 39 -2.17 -0.49 -11.43
C ALA A 39 -3.24 -1.38 -12.11
N LYS A 40 -3.61 -2.50 -11.47
CA LYS A 40 -4.63 -3.42 -11.97
C LYS A 40 -6.02 -2.78 -11.96
N TRP A 41 -6.39 -2.07 -10.90
CA TRP A 41 -7.65 -1.33 -10.82
C TRP A 41 -7.69 -0.17 -11.82
N ALA A 42 -6.60 0.58 -11.98
CA ALA A 42 -6.52 1.68 -12.94
C ALA A 42 -6.72 1.21 -14.38
N ASP A 43 -6.11 0.08 -14.76
CA ASP A 43 -6.28 -0.51 -16.10
C ASP A 43 -7.73 -0.97 -16.33
N ALA A 44 -8.35 -1.64 -15.35
CA ALA A 44 -9.74 -2.09 -15.43
C ALA A 44 -10.72 -0.92 -15.49
N TYR A 45 -10.54 0.09 -14.63
CA TYR A 45 -11.38 1.29 -14.60
C TYR A 45 -11.31 2.09 -15.90
N LYS A 46 -10.10 2.25 -16.45
CA LYS A 46 -9.90 2.93 -17.74
C LYS A 46 -10.58 2.21 -18.89
N LYS A 47 -10.55 0.87 -18.91
CA LYS A 47 -11.25 0.07 -19.93
C LYS A 47 -12.77 0.25 -19.86
N GLU A 48 -13.32 0.40 -18.66
CA GLU A 48 -14.76 0.54 -18.45
C GLU A 48 -15.26 1.97 -18.66
N THR A 49 -14.51 2.97 -18.17
CA THR A 49 -14.98 4.37 -18.08
C THR A 49 -14.28 5.32 -19.04
N GLY A 50 -13.12 4.95 -19.57
CA GLY A 50 -12.24 5.82 -20.35
C GLY A 50 -11.37 6.76 -19.49
N VAL A 51 -11.57 6.81 -18.15
CA VAL A 51 -10.82 7.69 -17.24
C VAL A 51 -9.50 7.03 -16.85
N GLY A 52 -8.39 7.76 -17.00
CA GLY A 52 -7.05 7.31 -16.63
C GLY A 52 -6.69 7.68 -15.19
N LEU A 53 -5.88 6.84 -14.59
CA LEU A 53 -5.18 7.13 -13.33
C LEU A 53 -3.67 7.12 -13.58
N ASN A 54 -3.03 8.26 -13.31
CA ASN A 54 -1.57 8.38 -13.29
C ASN A 54 -1.09 8.30 -11.84
N TYR A 55 -0.65 7.12 -11.41
CA TYR A 55 -0.13 6.89 -10.07
C TYR A 55 1.40 6.76 -10.09
N GLN A 56 2.07 7.59 -9.28
CA GLN A 56 3.51 7.56 -9.10
C GLN A 56 3.89 6.76 -7.85
N SER A 57 4.45 5.57 -8.04
CA SER A 57 4.96 4.70 -6.97
C SER A 57 6.32 5.22 -6.48
N ILE A 58 6.30 6.13 -5.48
CA ILE A 58 7.49 6.87 -4.99
C ILE A 58 7.72 6.75 -3.48
N GLY A 59 6.96 5.89 -2.81
CA GLY A 59 6.97 5.70 -1.36
C GLY A 59 6.01 6.62 -0.62
N SER A 60 5.55 6.17 0.55
CA SER A 60 4.56 6.89 1.38
C SER A 60 5.00 8.31 1.72
N GLY A 61 6.26 8.52 2.08
CA GLY A 61 6.79 9.84 2.37
C GLY A 61 6.75 10.79 1.18
N GLY A 62 6.96 10.26 -0.06
CA GLY A 62 6.80 11.02 -1.29
C GLY A 62 5.34 11.41 -1.54
N GLY A 63 4.42 10.49 -1.34
CA GLY A 63 2.97 10.72 -1.47
C GLY A 63 2.45 11.76 -0.49
N ILE A 64 2.82 11.66 0.78
CA ILE A 64 2.47 12.64 1.82
C ILE A 64 2.97 14.03 1.41
N LYS A 65 4.22 14.18 1.02
CA LYS A 65 4.78 15.47 0.59
C LYS A 65 4.07 16.05 -0.63
N GLN A 66 3.69 15.22 -1.60
CA GLN A 66 3.00 15.70 -2.80
C GLN A 66 1.56 16.14 -2.51
N ILE A 67 0.82 15.41 -1.66
CA ILE A 67 -0.52 15.86 -1.28
C ILE A 67 -0.46 17.12 -0.41
N GLU A 68 0.46 17.23 0.53
CA GLU A 68 0.67 18.44 1.33
C GLU A 68 1.00 19.66 0.46
N ALA A 69 1.75 19.46 -0.63
CA ALA A 69 2.08 20.50 -1.61
C ALA A 69 0.96 20.74 -2.65
N ALA A 70 -0.14 20.01 -2.59
CA ALA A 70 -1.25 20.06 -3.55
C ALA A 70 -0.84 19.87 -5.02
N THR A 71 0.15 18.98 -5.27
CA THR A 71 0.65 18.66 -6.62
C THR A 71 -0.01 17.43 -7.24
N VAL A 72 -0.81 16.69 -6.46
CA VAL A 72 -1.58 15.51 -6.88
C VAL A 72 -3.01 15.58 -6.35
N THR A 73 -3.92 14.85 -6.99
CA THR A 73 -5.32 14.73 -6.56
C THR A 73 -5.43 13.94 -5.25
N PHE A 74 -4.60 12.91 -5.10
CA PHE A 74 -4.52 12.13 -3.86
C PHE A 74 -3.08 11.67 -3.55
N GLY A 75 -2.79 11.55 -2.26
CA GLY A 75 -1.61 10.86 -1.77
C GLY A 75 -1.95 9.44 -1.32
N ALA A 76 -0.97 8.55 -1.27
CA ALA A 76 -1.13 7.21 -0.71
C ALA A 76 -0.02 6.90 0.29
N SER A 77 -0.38 6.29 1.43
CA SER A 77 0.55 5.98 2.51
C SER A 77 0.15 4.71 3.25
N ASP A 78 1.12 3.87 3.59
CA ASP A 78 0.93 2.72 4.49
C ASP A 78 1.30 3.07 5.94
N LYS A 79 1.67 4.31 6.20
CA LYS A 79 1.72 4.93 7.53
C LYS A 79 0.51 5.85 7.65
N PRO A 80 -0.49 5.54 8.49
CA PRO A 80 -1.60 6.45 8.71
C PRO A 80 -1.10 7.74 9.37
N LEU A 81 -1.63 8.88 8.92
CA LEU A 81 -1.38 10.17 9.54
C LEU A 81 -2.20 10.29 10.83
N SER A 82 -1.64 10.99 11.80
CA SER A 82 -2.34 11.35 13.03
C SER A 82 -3.46 12.37 12.75
N ALA A 83 -4.40 12.48 13.69
CA ALA A 83 -5.45 13.51 13.61
C ALA A 83 -4.88 14.93 13.53
N GLU A 84 -3.77 15.18 14.21
CA GLU A 84 -3.08 16.48 14.17
C GLU A 84 -2.53 16.78 12.77
N GLU A 85 -1.83 15.81 12.15
CA GLU A 85 -1.30 15.94 10.79
C GLU A 85 -2.42 16.12 9.76
N LEU A 86 -3.50 15.33 9.85
CA LEU A 86 -4.66 15.44 8.97
C LEU A 86 -5.32 16.83 9.08
N ASN A 87 -5.51 17.33 10.29
CA ASN A 87 -6.13 18.65 10.53
C ASN A 87 -5.22 19.79 10.06
N LYS A 88 -3.91 19.68 10.29
CA LYS A 88 -2.93 20.69 9.88
C LYS A 88 -2.98 20.99 8.38
N PHE A 89 -3.19 19.96 7.56
CA PHE A 89 -3.23 20.10 6.10
C PHE A 89 -4.64 20.06 5.51
N GLY A 90 -5.68 19.91 6.35
CA GLY A 90 -7.07 19.82 5.89
C GLY A 90 -7.35 18.56 5.07
N LEU A 91 -6.73 17.43 5.46
CA LEU A 91 -6.84 16.17 4.75
C LEU A 91 -7.88 15.24 5.38
N ALA A 92 -8.59 14.52 4.53
CA ALA A 92 -9.31 13.29 4.84
C ALA A 92 -8.41 12.10 4.52
N GLN A 93 -8.54 11.03 5.31
CA GLN A 93 -7.80 9.79 5.14
C GLN A 93 -8.76 8.61 5.20
N PHE A 94 -8.57 7.62 4.32
CA PHE A 94 -9.37 6.39 4.31
C PHE A 94 -8.58 5.19 3.78
N PRO A 95 -8.82 3.96 4.33
CA PRO A 95 -8.11 2.75 3.94
C PRO A 95 -8.63 2.20 2.61
N MET A 96 -7.78 1.54 1.82
CA MET A 96 -8.17 0.92 0.55
C MET A 96 -8.07 -0.60 0.54
N VAL A 97 -6.95 -1.13 0.98
CA VAL A 97 -6.69 -2.58 1.08
C VAL A 97 -5.72 -2.86 2.21
N MET A 98 -5.63 -4.12 2.58
CA MET A 98 -4.62 -4.64 3.50
C MET A 98 -3.74 -5.65 2.78
N GLY A 99 -2.55 -5.92 3.30
CA GLY A 99 -1.64 -6.92 2.76
C GLY A 99 -0.59 -7.33 3.81
N GLY A 100 0.28 -8.25 3.43
CA GLY A 100 1.37 -8.73 4.29
C GLY A 100 2.73 -8.18 3.88
N ILE A 101 3.52 -7.77 4.86
CA ILE A 101 4.95 -7.52 4.66
C ILE A 101 5.68 -8.81 4.98
N VAL A 102 6.56 -9.25 4.10
CA VAL A 102 7.26 -10.52 4.23
C VAL A 102 8.77 -10.33 4.16
N PRO A 103 9.53 -10.97 5.04
CA PRO A 103 10.96 -11.10 4.83
C PRO A 103 11.22 -11.95 3.60
N VAL A 104 12.14 -11.51 2.75
CA VAL A 104 12.55 -12.21 1.53
C VAL A 104 14.06 -12.43 1.55
N VAL A 105 14.51 -13.57 1.08
CA VAL A 105 15.90 -13.97 1.13
C VAL A 105 16.40 -14.46 -0.22
N ASN A 106 17.72 -14.45 -0.42
CA ASN A 106 18.38 -15.06 -1.55
C ASN A 106 19.38 -16.12 -1.07
N LEU A 107 18.86 -17.30 -0.76
CA LEU A 107 19.62 -18.44 -0.26
C LEU A 107 19.48 -19.65 -1.20
N GLU A 108 20.63 -20.16 -1.64
CA GLU A 108 20.66 -21.34 -2.49
C GLU A 108 20.19 -22.59 -1.71
N GLY A 109 19.33 -23.39 -2.33
CA GLY A 109 18.80 -24.63 -1.74
C GLY A 109 17.62 -24.45 -0.79
N VAL A 110 17.20 -23.21 -0.49
CA VAL A 110 16.02 -22.90 0.32
C VAL A 110 14.84 -22.59 -0.59
N LYS A 111 13.64 -23.05 -0.22
CA LYS A 111 12.40 -22.82 -0.97
C LYS A 111 11.52 -21.75 -0.30
N PRO A 112 10.61 -21.10 -1.05
CA PRO A 112 9.62 -20.20 -0.46
C PRO A 112 8.82 -20.86 0.67
N GLY A 113 8.77 -20.21 1.84
CA GLY A 113 8.08 -20.70 3.03
C GLY A 113 8.80 -21.83 3.79
N GLU A 114 10.02 -22.20 3.42
CA GLU A 114 10.79 -23.22 4.14
C GLU A 114 11.54 -22.65 5.35
N LEU A 115 12.11 -21.46 5.21
CA LEU A 115 12.81 -20.76 6.30
C LEU A 115 11.80 -20.15 7.28
N VAL A 116 12.02 -20.35 8.57
CA VAL A 116 11.24 -19.77 9.66
C VAL A 116 12.10 -18.74 10.40
N LEU A 117 11.55 -17.57 10.65
CA LEU A 117 12.15 -16.56 11.52
C LEU A 117 11.15 -16.18 12.62
N ASP A 118 11.66 -15.69 13.74
CA ASP A 118 10.86 -15.01 14.76
C ASP A 118 11.22 -13.51 14.83
N GLY A 119 10.42 -12.74 15.56
CA GLY A 119 10.64 -11.32 15.70
C GLY A 119 11.99 -10.94 16.29
N PRO A 120 12.39 -11.53 17.44
CA PRO A 120 13.70 -11.24 18.05
C PRO A 120 14.89 -11.56 17.14
N THR A 121 14.88 -12.69 16.44
CA THR A 121 15.94 -13.07 15.50
C THR A 121 15.98 -12.11 14.30
N LEU A 122 14.82 -11.76 13.75
CA LEU A 122 14.72 -10.79 12.65
C LEU A 122 15.25 -9.41 13.07
N ALA A 123 14.93 -8.95 14.29
CA ALA A 123 15.45 -7.70 14.83
C ALA A 123 16.98 -7.73 14.97
N LYS A 124 17.57 -8.81 15.48
CA LYS A 124 19.02 -8.95 15.60
C LYS A 124 19.74 -8.97 14.24
N ILE A 125 19.13 -9.57 13.22
CA ILE A 125 19.66 -9.53 11.85
C ILE A 125 19.73 -8.08 11.35
N PHE A 126 18.64 -7.32 11.48
CA PHE A 126 18.58 -5.92 11.01
C PHE A 126 19.37 -4.95 11.93
N LEU A 127 19.68 -5.33 13.18
CA LEU A 127 20.65 -4.63 14.03
C LEU A 127 22.10 -4.92 13.65
N GLY A 128 22.38 -5.93 12.81
CA GLY A 128 23.72 -6.38 12.47
C GLY A 128 24.38 -7.19 13.58
N GLU A 129 23.62 -7.72 14.52
CA GLU A 129 24.09 -8.56 15.61
C GLU A 129 24.20 -10.04 15.16
N ILE A 130 23.27 -10.52 14.35
CA ILE A 130 23.34 -11.78 13.62
C ILE A 130 23.82 -11.50 12.21
N THR A 131 25.02 -12.00 11.86
CA THR A 131 25.69 -11.66 10.61
C THR A 131 25.90 -12.84 9.67
N LYS A 132 25.50 -14.05 10.07
CA LYS A 132 25.63 -15.28 9.27
C LYS A 132 24.35 -16.10 9.31
N TRP A 133 24.06 -16.79 8.21
CA TRP A 133 22.87 -17.64 8.10
C TRP A 133 22.93 -18.91 8.98
N ASP A 134 24.14 -19.41 9.29
CA ASP A 134 24.34 -20.55 10.18
C ASP A 134 24.47 -20.18 11.68
N ASP A 135 24.01 -18.96 12.06
CA ASP A 135 23.89 -18.55 13.46
C ASP A 135 22.97 -19.50 14.24
N GLU A 136 23.29 -19.74 15.51
CA GLU A 136 22.55 -20.68 16.34
C GLU A 136 21.08 -20.33 16.48
N ALA A 137 20.77 -19.03 16.65
CA ALA A 137 19.38 -18.56 16.76
C ALA A 137 18.55 -18.87 15.50
N ILE A 138 19.15 -18.83 14.31
CA ILE A 138 18.47 -19.21 13.08
C ILE A 138 18.34 -20.72 12.95
N LYS A 139 19.39 -21.49 13.31
CA LYS A 139 19.38 -22.96 13.27
C LYS A 139 18.34 -23.56 14.20
N GLU A 140 18.19 -23.04 15.41
CA GLU A 140 17.19 -23.50 16.38
C GLU A 140 15.76 -23.40 15.84
N LEU A 141 15.46 -22.36 15.07
CA LEU A 141 14.17 -22.19 14.39
C LEU A 141 14.03 -23.10 13.16
N ASN A 142 15.15 -23.62 12.62
CA ASN A 142 15.21 -24.33 11.34
C ASN A 142 16.01 -25.63 11.41
N PRO A 143 15.67 -26.56 12.30
CA PRO A 143 16.49 -27.76 12.54
C PRO A 143 16.62 -28.70 11.32
N ASN A 144 15.69 -28.60 10.37
CA ASN A 144 15.63 -29.42 9.17
C ASN A 144 16.12 -28.68 7.90
N VAL A 145 16.52 -27.42 7.99
CA VAL A 145 17.03 -26.64 6.87
C VAL A 145 18.54 -26.58 6.90
N LYS A 146 19.18 -26.95 5.80
CA LYS A 146 20.64 -26.85 5.68
C LYS A 146 21.01 -25.38 5.38
N LEU A 147 21.39 -24.65 6.42
CA LEU A 147 21.80 -23.26 6.32
C LEU A 147 23.30 -23.16 5.94
N PRO A 148 23.65 -22.29 4.98
CA PRO A 148 25.06 -22.10 4.59
C PRO A 148 25.80 -21.23 5.61
N SER A 149 27.10 -21.49 5.81
CA SER A 149 27.99 -20.57 6.53
C SER A 149 28.30 -19.37 5.62
N GLN A 150 27.31 -18.51 5.40
CA GLN A 150 27.35 -17.35 4.53
C GLN A 150 26.98 -16.08 5.29
N ALA A 151 27.65 -14.98 4.98
CA ALA A 151 27.32 -13.68 5.55
C ALA A 151 25.91 -13.23 5.09
N ILE A 152 25.19 -12.59 6.00
CA ILE A 152 23.89 -11.97 5.72
C ILE A 152 24.13 -10.56 5.17
N ALA A 153 23.59 -10.28 3.99
CA ALA A 153 23.55 -8.93 3.41
C ALA A 153 22.15 -8.33 3.61
N VAL A 154 22.00 -7.37 4.50
CA VAL A 154 20.73 -6.72 4.78
C VAL A 154 20.40 -5.71 3.67
N VAL A 155 19.18 -5.74 3.17
CA VAL A 155 18.61 -4.77 2.21
C VAL A 155 17.40 -4.08 2.85
N HIS A 156 17.43 -2.76 2.93
CA HIS A 156 16.35 -1.96 3.51
C HIS A 156 15.90 -0.85 2.58
N ARG A 157 14.85 -0.11 2.94
CA ARG A 157 14.38 1.03 2.16
C ARG A 157 15.27 2.26 2.37
N SER A 158 15.46 3.02 1.29
CA SER A 158 16.18 4.29 1.30
C SER A 158 15.26 5.51 1.13
N ASP A 159 14.00 5.29 0.83
CA ASP A 159 12.95 6.31 0.69
C ASP A 159 12.04 6.32 1.93
N GLY A 160 11.24 7.37 2.10
CA GLY A 160 10.18 7.41 3.11
C GLY A 160 9.10 6.37 2.80
N SER A 161 9.04 5.30 3.58
CA SER A 161 8.31 4.08 3.27
C SER A 161 7.31 3.68 4.36
N GLY A 162 6.04 3.53 3.99
CA GLY A 162 5.05 2.94 4.88
C GLY A 162 5.28 1.45 5.14
N THR A 163 5.86 0.71 4.18
CA THR A 163 6.33 -0.66 4.40
C THR A 163 7.39 -0.70 5.51
N THR A 164 8.37 0.22 5.47
CA THR A 164 9.37 0.40 6.55
C THR A 164 8.71 0.77 7.87
N PHE A 165 7.72 1.68 7.87
CA PHE A 165 7.02 2.06 9.10
C PHE A 165 6.41 0.83 9.79
N ASN A 166 5.66 0.01 9.08
CA ASN A 166 5.02 -1.18 9.65
C ASN A 166 6.05 -2.25 10.05
N PHE A 167 7.10 -2.44 9.26
CA PHE A 167 8.20 -3.35 9.57
C PHE A 167 8.94 -2.93 10.83
N THR A 168 9.36 -1.68 10.95
CA THR A 168 10.08 -1.16 12.12
C THR A 168 9.18 -1.03 13.35
N TYR A 169 7.87 -0.80 13.16
CA TYR A 169 6.89 -0.87 14.23
C TYR A 169 6.83 -2.28 14.82
N TYR A 170 6.74 -3.29 13.96
CA TYR A 170 6.79 -4.69 14.40
C TYR A 170 8.10 -5.00 15.13
N LEU A 171 9.25 -4.64 14.60
CA LEU A 171 10.55 -4.86 15.26
C LEU A 171 10.64 -4.16 16.62
N SER A 172 10.07 -2.96 16.75
CA SER A 172 10.00 -2.22 18.02
C SER A 172 9.10 -2.91 19.05
N ASP A 173 8.06 -3.60 18.61
CA ASP A 173 7.13 -4.30 19.50
C ASP A 173 7.72 -5.62 20.02
N VAL A 174 8.59 -6.28 19.24
CA VAL A 174 9.17 -7.60 19.58
C VAL A 174 10.61 -7.53 20.10
N SER A 175 11.26 -6.36 20.06
CA SER A 175 12.66 -6.17 20.50
C SER A 175 12.84 -4.84 21.21
N ALA A 176 13.14 -4.91 22.50
CA ALA A 176 13.45 -3.72 23.30
C ALA A 176 14.75 -3.02 22.80
N ASP A 177 15.72 -3.80 22.33
CA ASP A 177 16.97 -3.26 21.77
C ASP A 177 16.71 -2.50 20.48
N TRP A 178 15.91 -3.07 19.56
CA TRP A 178 15.50 -2.34 18.36
C TRP A 178 14.76 -1.06 18.71
N LYS A 179 13.78 -1.14 19.60
CA LYS A 179 12.98 0.01 20.04
C LYS A 179 13.85 1.15 20.59
N SER A 180 14.88 0.81 21.38
CA SER A 180 15.73 1.81 22.01
C SER A 180 16.81 2.37 21.08
N LYS A 181 17.34 1.54 20.15
CA LYS A 181 18.46 1.93 19.26
C LYS A 181 17.98 2.57 17.95
N VAL A 182 16.83 2.13 17.43
CA VAL A 182 16.34 2.51 16.09
C VAL A 182 14.94 3.11 16.15
N GLY A 183 14.02 2.45 16.86
CA GLY A 183 12.60 2.86 16.91
C GLY A 183 11.81 2.47 15.66
N SER A 184 10.72 3.23 15.38
CA SER A 184 9.82 2.97 14.25
C SER A 184 9.39 4.26 13.57
N ASP A 185 9.64 4.34 12.25
CA ASP A 185 9.11 5.41 11.39
C ASP A 185 9.19 4.97 9.90
N ALA A 186 8.68 5.82 9.00
CA ALA A 186 8.81 5.66 7.55
C ALA A 186 10.26 5.80 7.06
N SER A 187 11.12 6.44 7.83
CA SER A 187 12.58 6.54 7.65
C SER A 187 13.24 6.41 9.01
N VAL A 188 14.21 5.52 9.13
CA VAL A 188 15.00 5.31 10.35
C VAL A 188 16.48 5.29 10.01
N GLU A 189 17.33 5.47 11.04
CA GLU A 189 18.78 5.30 10.93
C GLU A 189 19.10 3.79 10.98
N TRP A 190 19.34 3.20 9.82
CA TRP A 190 19.60 1.76 9.71
C TRP A 190 20.97 1.42 10.25
N PRO A 191 21.09 0.46 11.20
CA PRO A 191 22.38 0.07 11.77
C PRO A 191 23.31 -0.61 10.76
N THR A 192 22.76 -1.30 9.76
CA THR A 192 23.50 -2.04 8.75
C THR A 192 22.69 -2.16 7.47
N GLY A 193 23.35 -2.60 6.39
CA GLY A 193 22.69 -2.93 5.13
C GLY A 193 22.87 -1.89 4.04
N ILE A 194 22.22 -2.15 2.92
CA ILE A 194 22.18 -1.27 1.76
C ILE A 194 20.76 -0.79 1.48
N GLY A 195 20.63 0.50 1.15
CA GLY A 195 19.35 1.11 0.85
C GLY A 195 18.90 0.86 -0.58
N ALA A 196 17.60 0.56 -0.74
CA ALA A 196 16.95 0.39 -2.03
C ALA A 196 15.64 1.18 -2.09
N LYS A 197 15.31 1.78 -3.23
CA LYS A 197 14.12 2.62 -3.39
C LYS A 197 12.90 1.76 -3.76
N GLY A 198 11.82 1.90 -3.02
CA GLY A 198 10.56 1.19 -3.25
C GLY A 198 10.61 -0.30 -2.90
N ASN A 199 9.45 -0.96 -2.91
CA ASN A 199 9.38 -2.43 -2.84
C ASN A 199 10.09 -3.08 -4.03
N GLU A 200 10.00 -2.46 -5.20
CA GLU A 200 10.66 -2.87 -6.44
C GLU A 200 12.19 -2.92 -6.28
N GLY A 201 12.75 -1.87 -5.71
CA GLY A 201 14.20 -1.76 -5.49
C GLY A 201 14.70 -2.78 -4.47
N VAL A 202 13.97 -3.02 -3.37
CA VAL A 202 14.31 -4.07 -2.40
C VAL A 202 14.23 -5.44 -3.06
N ALA A 203 13.14 -5.76 -3.75
CA ALA A 203 12.97 -7.03 -4.46
C ALA A 203 14.12 -7.29 -5.43
N ASN A 204 14.47 -6.29 -6.26
CA ASN A 204 15.57 -6.40 -7.22
C ASN A 204 16.94 -6.61 -6.54
N ASN A 205 17.24 -5.84 -5.47
CA ASN A 205 18.52 -5.99 -4.77
C ASN A 205 18.64 -7.35 -4.09
N VAL A 206 17.57 -7.84 -3.44
CA VAL A 206 17.60 -9.18 -2.83
C VAL A 206 17.77 -10.25 -3.90
N ALA A 207 17.04 -10.19 -5.00
CA ALA A 207 17.16 -11.18 -6.08
C ALA A 207 18.58 -11.27 -6.67
N ASN A 208 19.33 -10.16 -6.68
CA ASN A 208 20.67 -10.09 -7.28
C ASN A 208 21.82 -10.20 -6.25
N THR A 209 21.54 -10.27 -4.96
CA THR A 209 22.57 -10.33 -3.91
C THR A 209 22.48 -11.67 -3.16
N LYS A 210 23.40 -12.59 -3.41
CA LYS A 210 23.46 -13.87 -2.71
C LYS A 210 23.66 -13.68 -1.19
N GLY A 211 22.91 -14.43 -0.38
CA GLY A 211 22.94 -14.33 1.08
C GLY A 211 22.19 -13.13 1.63
N SER A 212 21.45 -12.38 0.82
CA SER A 212 20.72 -11.22 1.30
C SER A 212 19.39 -11.57 1.96
N ILE A 213 18.93 -10.62 2.78
CA ILE A 213 17.59 -10.53 3.35
C ILE A 213 17.06 -9.12 3.16
N GLY A 214 15.80 -8.99 2.82
CA GLY A 214 15.06 -7.73 2.79
C GLY A 214 13.61 -7.95 3.23
N TYR A 215 12.77 -6.94 3.07
CA TYR A 215 11.35 -7.02 3.33
C TYR A 215 10.57 -6.29 2.23
N VAL A 216 9.49 -6.90 1.77
CA VAL A 216 8.61 -6.35 0.73
C VAL A 216 7.16 -6.68 1.04
N GLU A 217 6.23 -5.99 0.38
CA GLU A 217 4.85 -6.43 0.33
C GLU A 217 4.74 -7.75 -0.45
N TYR A 218 3.83 -8.65 -0.03
CA TYR A 218 3.78 -10.05 -0.47
C TYR A 218 3.55 -10.25 -1.97
N ALA A 219 2.76 -9.37 -2.63
CA ALA A 219 2.58 -9.44 -4.08
C ALA A 219 3.90 -9.32 -4.84
N TYR A 220 4.82 -8.49 -4.36
CA TYR A 220 6.17 -8.38 -4.94
C TYR A 220 6.96 -9.68 -4.80
N ALA A 221 6.90 -10.32 -3.63
CA ALA A 221 7.55 -11.60 -3.42
C ALA A 221 7.01 -12.67 -4.38
N LYS A 222 5.70 -12.73 -4.56
CA LYS A 222 5.04 -13.68 -5.47
C LYS A 222 5.36 -13.40 -6.94
N GLN A 223 5.20 -12.16 -7.39
CA GLN A 223 5.43 -11.77 -8.78
C GLN A 223 6.88 -11.98 -9.21
N ASN A 224 7.83 -11.73 -8.31
CA ASN A 224 9.27 -11.93 -8.55
C ASN A 224 9.77 -13.33 -8.17
N LYS A 225 8.88 -14.25 -7.77
CA LYS A 225 9.21 -15.64 -7.39
C LYS A 225 10.29 -15.70 -6.33
N MET A 226 10.26 -14.81 -5.36
CA MET A 226 11.26 -14.70 -4.30
C MET A 226 11.06 -15.78 -3.23
N ILE A 227 12.12 -16.10 -2.51
CA ILE A 227 12.09 -16.95 -1.32
C ILE A 227 11.63 -16.07 -0.16
N TYR A 228 10.38 -16.21 0.27
CA TYR A 228 9.84 -15.56 1.46
C TYR A 228 9.92 -16.53 2.65
N THR A 229 9.93 -15.98 3.86
CA THR A 229 10.01 -16.78 5.10
C THR A 229 8.62 -16.99 5.71
N ASN A 230 8.47 -18.05 6.48
CA ASN A 230 7.43 -18.15 7.50
C ASN A 230 7.88 -17.37 8.75
N MET A 231 6.93 -17.02 9.61
CA MET A 231 7.20 -16.28 10.85
C MET A 231 6.58 -16.97 12.05
N VAL A 232 7.28 -16.91 13.18
CA VAL A 232 6.65 -17.21 14.48
C VAL A 232 5.87 -15.97 14.91
N ASN A 233 4.57 -16.13 15.13
CA ASN A 233 3.68 -15.02 15.52
C ASN A 233 3.62 -14.81 17.04
N LYS A 234 2.84 -13.81 17.47
CA LYS A 234 2.67 -13.46 18.90
C LYS A 234 2.14 -14.59 19.75
N ALA A 235 1.37 -15.53 19.18
CA ALA A 235 0.87 -16.72 19.87
C ALA A 235 1.90 -17.88 19.92
N GLY A 236 3.13 -17.69 19.40
CA GLY A 236 4.16 -18.72 19.31
C GLY A 236 3.90 -19.75 18.23
N LYS A 237 3.04 -19.47 17.25
CA LYS A 237 2.72 -20.35 16.13
C LYS A 237 3.52 -19.95 14.90
N THR A 238 4.05 -20.95 14.19
CA THR A 238 4.64 -20.74 12.87
C THR A 238 3.52 -20.55 11.85
N VAL A 239 3.49 -19.42 11.18
CA VAL A 239 2.49 -19.05 10.17
C VAL A 239 3.15 -18.73 8.83
N ALA A 240 2.47 -19.08 7.74
CA ALA A 240 2.85 -18.69 6.40
C ALA A 240 2.15 -17.38 5.99
N PRO A 241 2.76 -16.55 5.13
CA PRO A 241 2.09 -15.38 4.59
C PRO A 241 1.04 -15.81 3.55
N THR A 242 -0.21 -15.65 3.90
CA THR A 242 -1.36 -15.97 3.05
C THR A 242 -2.48 -14.98 3.30
N SER A 243 -3.41 -14.84 2.33
CA SER A 243 -4.61 -14.03 2.52
C SER A 243 -5.34 -14.36 3.82
N LYS A 244 -5.43 -15.67 4.18
CA LYS A 244 -6.06 -16.12 5.42
C LYS A 244 -5.37 -15.59 6.68
N THR A 245 -4.03 -15.62 6.71
CA THR A 245 -3.27 -15.15 7.89
C THR A 245 -3.22 -13.63 7.99
N PHE A 246 -3.32 -12.91 6.87
CA PHE A 246 -3.51 -11.46 6.85
C PHE A 246 -4.90 -11.08 7.34
N GLN A 247 -5.96 -11.79 6.90
CA GLN A 247 -7.32 -11.60 7.38
C GLN A 247 -7.43 -11.85 8.88
N ALA A 248 -6.78 -12.91 9.38
CA ALA A 248 -6.76 -13.23 10.80
C ALA A 248 -6.18 -12.08 11.64
N ALA A 249 -5.09 -11.46 11.19
CA ALA A 249 -4.51 -10.29 11.86
C ALA A 249 -5.42 -9.06 11.83
N ALA A 250 -6.26 -8.91 10.81
CA ALA A 250 -7.17 -7.78 10.67
C ALA A 250 -8.54 -7.99 11.34
N ALA A 251 -8.88 -9.22 11.75
CA ALA A 251 -10.22 -9.59 12.21
C ALA A 251 -10.73 -8.81 13.45
N GLY A 252 -9.81 -8.37 14.31
CA GLY A 252 -10.14 -7.57 15.50
C GLY A 252 -9.95 -6.06 15.35
N ALA A 253 -9.70 -5.58 14.15
CA ALA A 253 -9.37 -4.18 13.91
C ALA A 253 -10.59 -3.26 14.05
N ASP A 254 -10.50 -2.26 14.94
CA ASP A 254 -11.51 -1.23 15.11
C ASP A 254 -11.16 0.00 14.26
N TRP A 255 -11.57 -0.05 12.99
CA TRP A 255 -11.29 0.99 12.01
C TRP A 255 -12.08 2.27 12.28
N SER A 256 -13.36 2.15 12.59
CA SER A 256 -14.30 3.28 12.64
C SER A 256 -14.10 4.20 13.86
N SER A 257 -13.52 3.69 14.97
CA SER A 257 -13.24 4.50 16.15
C SER A 257 -11.97 5.34 16.06
N LYS A 258 -11.11 5.07 15.07
CA LYS A 258 -9.83 5.75 14.93
C LYS A 258 -9.92 6.93 13.96
N PRO A 259 -9.34 8.10 14.30
CA PRO A 259 -9.25 9.22 13.37
C PRO A 259 -8.63 8.80 12.04
N GLY A 260 -9.28 9.15 10.93
CA GLY A 260 -8.83 8.76 9.60
C GLY A 260 -8.70 7.25 9.40
N PHE A 261 -9.43 6.44 10.17
CA PHE A 261 -9.35 4.97 10.14
C PHE A 261 -7.93 4.45 10.35
N GLY A 262 -7.11 5.14 11.13
CA GLY A 262 -5.68 4.86 11.32
C GLY A 262 -5.44 3.68 12.26
N VAL A 263 -5.49 2.45 11.76
CA VAL A 263 -5.25 1.21 12.50
C VAL A 263 -3.91 0.60 12.12
N ILE A 264 -3.11 0.20 13.12
CA ILE A 264 -1.87 -0.55 12.91
C ILE A 264 -2.15 -2.03 13.16
N LEU A 265 -1.90 -2.88 12.17
CA LEU A 265 -2.19 -4.30 12.18
C LEU A 265 -0.96 -5.19 12.51
N ALA A 266 0.18 -4.57 12.82
CA ALA A 266 1.38 -5.31 13.19
C ALA A 266 1.21 -6.01 14.54
N ASN A 267 1.76 -7.23 14.65
CA ASN A 267 1.82 -8.06 15.84
C ASN A 267 0.47 -8.30 16.57
N GLN A 268 -0.60 -8.47 15.81
CA GLN A 268 -1.92 -8.74 16.38
C GLN A 268 -1.98 -10.15 17.01
N PRO A 269 -2.80 -10.34 18.07
CA PRO A 269 -2.98 -11.65 18.69
C PRO A 269 -3.74 -12.61 17.74
N GLY A 270 -3.64 -13.91 18.03
CA GLY A 270 -4.33 -14.98 17.32
C GLY A 270 -3.37 -16.01 16.74
N ASP A 271 -3.77 -17.27 16.75
CA ASP A 271 -2.94 -18.40 16.34
C ASP A 271 -2.56 -18.35 14.85
N GLU A 272 -3.44 -17.76 14.02
CA GLU A 272 -3.24 -17.67 12.58
C GLU A 272 -2.81 -16.27 12.11
N SER A 273 -2.62 -15.29 13.03
CA SER A 273 -2.31 -13.91 12.66
C SER A 273 -0.90 -13.77 12.09
N TRP A 274 -0.79 -13.26 10.84
CA TRP A 274 0.51 -12.86 10.26
C TRP A 274 1.06 -11.64 11.00
N PRO A 275 2.29 -11.66 11.50
CA PRO A 275 2.77 -10.62 12.42
C PRO A 275 3.03 -9.27 11.76
N MET A 276 3.19 -9.21 10.45
CA MET A 276 3.48 -7.96 9.72
C MET A 276 2.40 -7.65 8.68
N THR A 277 1.14 -7.69 9.12
CA THR A 277 -0.01 -7.22 8.31
C THR A 277 -0.11 -5.70 8.39
N ALA A 278 -0.44 -5.07 7.27
CA ALA A 278 -0.56 -3.61 7.16
C ALA A 278 -1.76 -3.19 6.30
N GLY A 279 -2.32 -2.04 6.61
CA GLY A 279 -3.24 -1.32 5.74
C GLY A 279 -2.53 -0.30 4.87
N THR A 280 -3.22 0.20 3.86
CA THR A 280 -2.79 1.35 3.06
C THR A 280 -3.94 2.35 2.94
N TRP A 281 -3.62 3.63 2.98
CA TRP A 281 -4.58 4.73 3.04
C TRP A 281 -4.40 5.70 1.89
N ILE A 282 -5.52 6.28 1.48
CA ILE A 282 -5.58 7.43 0.59
C ILE A 282 -5.74 8.71 1.41
N LEU A 283 -5.07 9.76 0.96
CA LEU A 283 -5.10 11.11 1.51
C LEU A 283 -5.68 12.06 0.46
N MET A 284 -6.75 12.77 0.78
CA MET A 284 -7.37 13.75 -0.09
C MET A 284 -7.72 15.03 0.69
N TYR A 285 -7.72 16.18 0.02
CA TYR A 285 -8.20 17.41 0.66
C TYR A 285 -9.69 17.32 0.98
N LYS A 286 -10.07 17.78 2.17
CA LYS A 286 -11.49 17.96 2.56
C LYS A 286 -12.17 19.04 1.72
N GLN A 287 -11.41 20.06 1.29
CA GLN A 287 -11.86 21.10 0.36
C GLN A 287 -10.86 21.18 -0.81
N PRO A 288 -11.00 20.29 -1.80
CA PRO A 288 -10.09 20.28 -2.93
C PRO A 288 -10.31 21.52 -3.83
N LYS A 289 -9.20 22.04 -4.39
CA LYS A 289 -9.25 23.15 -5.34
C LYS A 289 -9.93 22.76 -6.65
N ASP A 290 -9.60 21.58 -7.16
CA ASP A 290 -10.24 20.96 -8.33
C ASP A 290 -11.25 19.91 -7.87
N THR A 291 -12.50 20.36 -7.73
CA THR A 291 -13.59 19.49 -7.26
C THR A 291 -14.01 18.46 -8.30
N ALA A 292 -13.85 18.74 -9.60
CA ALA A 292 -14.24 17.82 -10.67
C ALA A 292 -13.29 16.60 -10.70
N VAL A 293 -11.97 16.83 -10.70
CA VAL A 293 -10.97 15.74 -10.69
C VAL A 293 -11.01 14.98 -9.36
N SER A 294 -11.23 15.67 -8.24
CA SER A 294 -11.36 15.01 -6.93
C SER A 294 -12.63 14.15 -6.83
N ALA A 295 -13.74 14.59 -7.40
CA ALA A 295 -14.95 13.77 -7.50
C ALA A 295 -14.73 12.53 -8.38
N GLU A 296 -13.97 12.67 -9.47
CA GLU A 296 -13.62 11.54 -10.33
C GLU A 296 -12.69 10.53 -9.60
N ALA A 297 -11.76 11.02 -8.78
CA ALA A 297 -10.95 10.16 -7.92
C ALA A 297 -11.81 9.37 -6.92
N LEU A 298 -12.80 10.00 -6.29
CA LEU A 298 -13.72 9.31 -5.38
C LEU A 298 -14.58 8.26 -6.11
N LYS A 299 -14.99 8.52 -7.37
CA LYS A 299 -15.68 7.51 -8.20
C LYS A 299 -14.78 6.31 -8.49
N PHE A 300 -13.51 6.55 -8.79
CA PHE A 300 -12.52 5.48 -8.97
C PHE A 300 -12.40 4.63 -7.70
N PHE A 301 -12.26 5.23 -6.52
CA PHE A 301 -12.16 4.49 -5.26
C PHE A 301 -13.46 3.76 -4.91
N ALA A 302 -14.62 4.37 -5.16
CA ALA A 302 -15.93 3.71 -4.99
C ALA A 302 -16.07 2.51 -5.94
N TRP A 303 -15.62 2.65 -7.18
CA TRP A 303 -15.60 1.56 -8.15
C TRP A 303 -14.64 0.43 -7.69
N ALA A 304 -13.47 0.79 -7.17
CA ALA A 304 -12.50 -0.18 -6.65
C ALA A 304 -13.06 -0.98 -5.47
N TYR A 305 -13.73 -0.35 -4.52
CA TYR A 305 -14.44 -1.05 -3.43
C TYR A 305 -15.54 -1.98 -3.94
N LYS A 306 -16.28 -1.60 -4.98
CA LYS A 306 -17.41 -2.37 -5.49
C LYS A 306 -17.00 -3.53 -6.40
N ASN A 307 -15.95 -3.35 -7.21
CA ASN A 307 -15.60 -4.24 -8.30
C ASN A 307 -14.17 -4.81 -8.17
N GLY A 308 -13.39 -4.31 -7.22
CA GLY A 308 -11.96 -4.55 -7.12
C GLY A 308 -11.55 -5.74 -6.25
N ASP A 309 -12.46 -6.29 -5.44
CA ASP A 309 -12.14 -7.30 -4.43
C ASP A 309 -11.47 -8.54 -5.02
N LYS A 310 -12.06 -9.14 -6.05
CA LYS A 310 -11.49 -10.30 -6.72
C LYS A 310 -10.09 -10.02 -7.28
N MET A 311 -9.87 -8.82 -7.82
CA MET A 311 -8.57 -8.42 -8.33
C MET A 311 -7.53 -8.26 -7.21
N ALA A 312 -7.97 -7.79 -6.04
CA ALA A 312 -7.13 -7.69 -4.85
C ALA A 312 -6.75 -9.09 -4.34
N GLU A 313 -7.73 -9.98 -4.18
CA GLU A 313 -7.53 -11.36 -3.73
C GLU A 313 -6.60 -12.16 -4.67
N GLU A 314 -6.67 -11.96 -5.99
CA GLU A 314 -5.77 -12.59 -6.97
C GLU A 314 -4.30 -12.18 -6.77
N LEU A 315 -4.04 -11.06 -6.09
CA LEU A 315 -2.72 -10.57 -5.72
C LEU A 315 -2.42 -10.74 -4.22
N ASP A 316 -3.24 -11.51 -3.51
CA ASP A 316 -3.16 -11.76 -2.06
C ASP A 316 -3.33 -10.49 -1.19
N TYR A 317 -3.90 -9.40 -1.73
CA TYR A 317 -4.40 -8.30 -0.91
C TYR A 317 -5.76 -8.66 -0.31
N ILE A 318 -6.07 -8.03 0.81
CA ILE A 318 -7.32 -8.22 1.53
C ILE A 318 -8.20 -6.98 1.33
N PRO A 319 -9.38 -7.13 0.72
CA PRO A 319 -10.37 -6.06 0.63
C PRO A 319 -10.78 -5.52 2.00
N MET A 320 -11.24 -4.29 2.03
CA MET A 320 -11.81 -3.71 3.25
C MET A 320 -13.18 -4.33 3.54
N PRO A 321 -13.52 -4.56 4.83
CA PRO A 321 -14.85 -5.03 5.20
C PRO A 321 -15.95 -4.05 4.78
N ASP A 322 -17.10 -4.55 4.33
CA ASP A 322 -18.24 -3.75 3.84
C ASP A 322 -18.61 -2.61 4.80
N LYS A 323 -18.67 -2.91 6.11
CA LYS A 323 -18.97 -1.89 7.12
C LYS A 323 -17.96 -0.74 7.11
N VAL A 324 -16.69 -1.02 6.88
CA VAL A 324 -15.65 0.02 6.82
C VAL A 324 -15.81 0.83 5.54
N VAL A 325 -16.11 0.17 4.41
CA VAL A 325 -16.43 0.84 3.14
C VAL A 325 -17.61 1.79 3.29
N ASP A 326 -18.70 1.35 3.92
CA ASP A 326 -19.86 2.19 4.21
C ASP A 326 -19.51 3.41 5.07
N ASP A 327 -18.71 3.23 6.11
CA ASP A 327 -18.29 4.32 6.99
C ASP A 327 -17.34 5.30 6.27
N VAL A 328 -16.48 4.81 5.38
CA VAL A 328 -15.63 5.64 4.50
C VAL A 328 -16.48 6.47 3.54
N GLN A 329 -17.46 5.89 2.86
CA GLN A 329 -18.32 6.61 1.92
C GLN A 329 -19.20 7.66 2.60
N LYS A 330 -19.66 7.38 3.82
CA LYS A 330 -20.34 8.39 4.67
C LYS A 330 -19.40 9.55 4.99
N MET A 331 -18.13 9.24 5.35
CA MET A 331 -17.12 10.26 5.63
C MET A 331 -16.83 11.10 4.37
N TRP A 332 -16.76 10.51 3.16
CA TRP A 332 -16.61 11.30 1.94
C TRP A 332 -17.75 12.31 1.76
N SER A 333 -18.99 11.87 2.00
CA SER A 333 -20.17 12.74 1.88
C SER A 333 -20.24 13.83 2.97
N SER A 334 -19.71 13.56 4.18
CA SER A 334 -19.72 14.52 5.28
C SER A 334 -18.55 15.51 5.24
N ASP A 335 -17.37 15.06 4.82
CA ASP A 335 -16.10 15.78 5.02
C ASP A 335 -15.50 16.34 3.73
N ILE A 336 -15.73 15.70 2.56
CA ILE A 336 -15.13 16.15 1.30
C ILE A 336 -16.13 16.97 0.50
N LYS A 337 -15.95 18.30 0.51
CA LYS A 337 -16.92 19.27 0.02
C LYS A 337 -16.29 20.31 -0.89
N ASP A 338 -17.12 20.91 -1.74
CA ASP A 338 -16.75 22.11 -2.48
C ASP A 338 -16.70 23.35 -1.58
N SER A 339 -16.33 24.50 -2.15
CA SER A 339 -16.24 25.77 -1.43
C SER A 339 -17.60 26.29 -0.92
N SER A 340 -18.72 25.76 -1.42
CA SER A 340 -20.08 26.10 -0.95
C SER A 340 -20.54 25.19 0.20
N GLY A 341 -19.74 24.19 0.58
CA GLY A 341 -20.08 23.19 1.59
C GLY A 341 -20.91 22.02 1.06
N LYS A 342 -21.09 21.89 -0.25
CA LYS A 342 -21.79 20.77 -0.88
C LYS A 342 -20.86 19.58 -1.05
N PRO A 343 -21.29 18.36 -0.69
CA PRO A 343 -20.52 17.14 -0.97
C PRO A 343 -20.17 17.03 -2.46
N ILE A 344 -18.91 16.68 -2.77
CA ILE A 344 -18.48 16.43 -4.15
C ILE A 344 -18.70 14.97 -4.59
N PHE A 345 -19.04 14.10 -3.65
CA PHE A 345 -19.42 12.71 -3.87
C PHE A 345 -20.80 12.45 -3.28
N ALA A 346 -21.70 11.91 -4.10
CA ALA A 346 -23.01 11.45 -3.66
C ALA A 346 -23.05 9.91 -3.74
N MET A 347 -23.48 9.26 -2.67
CA MET A 347 -23.80 7.82 -2.71
C MET A 347 -25.06 7.66 -3.57
N ASN A 348 -24.96 6.87 -4.63
CA ASN A 348 -26.09 6.47 -5.49
C ASN A 348 -26.77 5.24 -4.95
#